data_2df885cf0274b2140278b560f1bf4382
#
_entry.id   2df885cf0274b2140278b560f1bf4382
#
_cell.length_a   1.000
_cell.length_b   1.000
_cell.length_c   1.000
_cell.angle_alpha   90.00
_cell.angle_beta   90.00
_cell.angle_gamma   90.00
#
_symmetry.space_group_name_H-M   'P 1'
#
loop_
_entity.id
_entity.type
_entity.pdbx_description
1 polymer ?
#
loop_
_entity_poly.entity_id
_entity_poly.type
_entity_poly.pdbx_seq_one_letter_code
_entity_poly.pdbx_strand_id
1 'polypeptide(L)'
;DQEARAIAVALAKHNVSGQPVLLVESPGLSFMAVLFGCLYAGAIVVPSYPPGPREGAKSSSRFLRVVQDAEPAVVIGSGKSLETAQSIVSAELPCIDLDSLTGLAEDDWIEPKQSQSDITLIQYTSGSTSHPKGVMLTHENLLANLQTISMTTGTSVSSVGVCWVPPYHDMGLISCIFLPVYVGFKGVHMSPHQFLLKPRCWLEAISRYRATISVAPNFAYELCLDRIAEEQKIGLDLSNWEAALNGAEPVRHETLSRFSKAFSVSGFKSTAMLPCYGMAEATLWVSGKPMKTDPIVGRFSKHDLERGLVVPLD
;
A
#
# COMPACT_ATOMS: atom_id res chain seq x y z
N ASP A 1 -6.68 -16.46 6.97
CA ASP A 1 -8.12 -16.51 7.21
C ASP A 1 -8.43 -16.80 8.69
N GLN A 2 -7.95 -17.90 9.27
CA GLN A 2 -8.22 -18.29 10.67
C GLN A 2 -7.88 -17.19 11.68
N GLU A 3 -6.68 -16.63 11.60
CA GLU A 3 -6.24 -15.54 12.47
C GLU A 3 -7.14 -14.30 12.32
N ALA A 4 -7.54 -13.94 11.09
CA ALA A 4 -8.44 -12.84 10.85
C ALA A 4 -9.83 -13.05 11.47
N ARG A 5 -10.37 -14.29 11.40
CA ARG A 5 -11.64 -14.63 12.06
C ARG A 5 -11.54 -14.55 13.58
N ALA A 6 -10.46 -15.07 14.17
CA ALA A 6 -10.22 -14.96 15.60
C ALA A 6 -10.14 -13.50 16.07
N ILE A 7 -9.48 -12.63 15.29
CA ILE A 7 -9.42 -11.18 15.55
C ILE A 7 -10.83 -10.57 15.44
N ALA A 8 -11.62 -10.97 14.43
CA ALA A 8 -13.00 -10.50 14.28
C ALA A 8 -13.88 -10.85 15.48
N VAL A 9 -13.75 -12.06 16.03
CA VAL A 9 -14.43 -12.49 17.26
C VAL A 9 -14.04 -11.60 18.45
N ALA A 10 -12.75 -11.25 18.57
CA ALA A 10 -12.31 -10.34 19.63
C ALA A 10 -12.91 -8.93 19.47
N LEU A 11 -12.88 -8.40 18.25
CA LEU A 11 -13.41 -7.09 17.92
C LEU A 11 -14.94 -6.99 18.12
N ALA A 12 -15.67 -8.05 17.83
CA ALA A 12 -17.13 -8.10 18.03
C ALA A 12 -17.55 -7.79 19.48
N LYS A 13 -16.71 -8.12 20.47
CA LYS A 13 -16.96 -7.81 21.89
C LYS A 13 -16.96 -6.31 22.19
N HIS A 14 -16.44 -5.49 21.29
CA HIS A 14 -16.37 -4.04 21.40
C HIS A 14 -17.41 -3.32 20.53
N ASN A 15 -18.38 -4.03 19.94
CA ASN A 15 -19.43 -3.48 19.10
C ASN A 15 -18.92 -2.58 17.96
N VAL A 16 -17.86 -3.03 17.27
CA VAL A 16 -17.17 -2.23 16.24
C VAL A 16 -17.86 -2.22 14.88
N SER A 17 -18.94 -2.95 14.68
CA SER A 17 -19.64 -3.00 13.39
C SER A 17 -20.10 -1.61 12.97
N GLY A 18 -19.67 -1.15 11.79
CA GLY A 18 -19.91 0.19 11.27
C GLY A 18 -19.16 1.31 12.02
N GLN A 19 -18.23 0.98 12.91
CA GLN A 19 -17.42 1.94 13.66
C GLN A 19 -15.97 1.95 13.17
N PRO A 20 -15.26 3.10 13.21
CA PRO A 20 -13.85 3.15 12.89
C PRO A 20 -13.00 2.36 13.91
N VAL A 21 -12.07 1.55 13.40
CA VAL A 21 -11.06 0.83 14.17
C VAL A 21 -9.68 1.28 13.68
N LEU A 22 -8.88 1.87 14.57
CA LEU A 22 -7.56 2.36 14.25
C LEU A 22 -6.55 1.22 14.30
N LEU A 23 -6.01 0.86 13.13
CA LEU A 23 -5.01 -0.19 12.97
C LEU A 23 -3.60 0.40 13.08
N VAL A 24 -2.84 0.01 14.12
CA VAL A 24 -1.48 0.50 14.42
C VAL A 24 -0.48 -0.66 14.49
N GLU A 25 -0.42 -1.44 13.45
CA GLU A 25 0.45 -2.61 13.38
C GLU A 25 1.65 -2.37 12.46
N SER A 26 2.78 -3.01 12.77
CA SER A 26 3.97 -2.98 11.92
C SER A 26 3.71 -3.70 10.58
N PRO A 27 4.37 -3.27 9.47
CA PRO A 27 4.23 -3.97 8.19
C PRO A 27 4.63 -5.45 8.28
N GLY A 28 3.68 -6.36 8.00
CA GLY A 28 3.89 -7.80 8.10
C GLY A 28 2.60 -8.59 7.92
N LEU A 29 2.65 -9.89 8.21
CA LEU A 29 1.48 -10.76 8.12
C LEU A 29 0.44 -10.40 9.19
N SER A 30 0.87 -9.99 10.39
CA SER A 30 -0.02 -9.54 11.46
C SER A 30 -0.85 -8.33 11.02
N PHE A 31 -0.23 -7.35 10.31
CA PHE A 31 -0.97 -6.23 9.73
C PHE A 31 -2.12 -6.72 8.82
N MET A 32 -1.86 -7.71 7.97
CA MET A 32 -2.88 -8.27 7.08
C MET A 32 -3.97 -9.00 7.86
N ALA A 33 -3.59 -9.79 8.87
CA ALA A 33 -4.55 -10.49 9.72
C ALA A 33 -5.48 -9.51 10.43
N VAL A 34 -4.95 -8.42 10.98
CA VAL A 34 -5.76 -7.37 11.63
C VAL A 34 -6.63 -6.63 10.63
N LEU A 35 -6.08 -6.27 9.46
CA LEU A 35 -6.84 -5.62 8.39
C LEU A 35 -8.09 -6.42 8.02
N PHE A 36 -7.90 -7.71 7.71
CA PHE A 36 -9.02 -8.58 7.38
C PHE A 36 -9.90 -8.93 8.58
N GLY A 37 -9.33 -9.01 9.79
CA GLY A 37 -10.09 -9.19 11.02
C GLY A 37 -11.07 -8.04 11.28
N CYS A 38 -10.64 -6.80 11.06
CA CYS A 38 -11.51 -5.63 11.13
C CYS A 38 -12.65 -5.71 10.08
N LEU A 39 -12.32 -6.05 8.83
CA LEU A 39 -13.33 -6.22 7.77
C LEU A 39 -14.33 -7.33 8.11
N TYR A 40 -13.84 -8.46 8.64
CA TYR A 40 -14.67 -9.58 9.07
C TYR A 40 -15.53 -9.25 10.30
N ALA A 41 -15.15 -8.27 11.10
CA ALA A 41 -15.97 -7.73 12.19
C ALA A 41 -17.00 -6.69 11.71
N GLY A 42 -17.01 -6.33 10.43
CA GLY A 42 -17.84 -5.27 9.88
C GLY A 42 -17.39 -3.87 10.28
N ALA A 43 -16.16 -3.69 10.73
CA ALA A 43 -15.61 -2.41 11.16
C ALA A 43 -15.12 -1.58 9.97
N ILE A 44 -15.05 -0.27 10.15
CA ILE A 44 -14.39 0.65 9.23
C ILE A 44 -12.91 0.71 9.59
N VAL A 45 -12.04 0.17 8.73
CA VAL A 45 -10.60 0.11 9.03
C VAL A 45 -9.95 1.48 8.80
N VAL A 46 -9.15 1.92 9.77
CA VAL A 46 -8.33 3.13 9.67
C VAL A 46 -6.86 2.74 9.79
N PRO A 47 -6.18 2.36 8.68
CA PRO A 47 -4.78 2.03 8.73
C PRO A 47 -3.95 3.28 9.05
N SER A 48 -3.15 3.22 10.09
CA SER A 48 -2.32 4.34 10.50
C SER A 48 -0.85 3.95 10.55
N TYR A 49 -0.02 4.92 10.20
CA TYR A 49 1.41 4.81 10.45
C TYR A 49 1.63 4.68 11.97
N PRO A 50 2.32 3.63 12.44
CA PRO A 50 2.62 3.49 13.85
C PRO A 50 3.42 4.70 14.34
N PRO A 51 2.99 5.39 15.43
CA PRO A 51 3.76 6.50 15.95
C PRO A 51 5.12 6.00 16.44
N GLY A 52 6.21 6.54 15.87
CA GLY A 52 7.56 6.10 16.19
C GLY A 52 8.19 6.92 17.32
N PRO A 53 8.96 6.29 18.24
CA PRO A 53 9.64 7.00 19.34
C PRO A 53 10.72 7.97 18.84
N ARG A 54 11.19 7.82 17.60
CA ARG A 54 12.25 8.65 17.00
C ARG A 54 11.73 9.85 16.19
N GLU A 55 10.46 9.89 15.83
CA GLU A 55 9.90 10.94 14.96
C GLU A 55 9.42 12.18 15.74
N GLY A 56 9.52 12.17 17.05
CA GLY A 56 9.26 13.32 17.91
C GLY A 56 7.82 13.86 17.87
N ALA A 57 7.64 15.08 18.36
CA ALA A 57 6.33 15.73 18.53
C ALA A 57 5.47 15.83 17.25
N LYS A 58 6.07 15.83 16.06
CA LYS A 58 5.31 15.93 14.77
C LYS A 58 4.56 14.65 14.42
N SER A 59 5.17 13.48 14.61
CA SER A 59 4.50 12.19 14.33
C SER A 59 3.37 11.96 15.33
N SER A 60 3.63 12.18 16.61
CA SER A 60 2.62 12.08 17.65
C SER A 60 1.45 13.05 17.43
N SER A 61 1.73 14.30 16.99
CA SER A 61 0.68 15.28 16.70
C SER A 61 -0.16 14.91 15.48
N ARG A 62 0.44 14.29 14.45
CA ARG A 62 -0.30 13.79 13.28
C ARG A 62 -1.19 12.61 13.68
N PHE A 63 -0.63 11.66 14.42
CA PHE A 63 -1.38 10.50 14.92
C PHE A 63 -2.59 10.94 15.76
N LEU A 64 -2.37 11.87 16.71
CA LEU A 64 -3.45 12.39 17.55
C LEU A 64 -4.57 13.06 16.72
N ARG A 65 -4.23 13.78 15.65
CA ARG A 65 -5.24 14.37 14.76
C ARG A 65 -6.04 13.30 14.01
N VAL A 66 -5.41 12.20 13.58
CA VAL A 66 -6.13 11.07 12.99
C VAL A 66 -7.09 10.47 14.01
N VAL A 67 -6.67 10.29 15.26
CA VAL A 67 -7.54 9.80 16.35
C VAL A 67 -8.72 10.74 16.58
N GLN A 68 -8.46 12.06 16.62
CA GLN A 68 -9.51 13.08 16.85
C GLN A 68 -10.52 13.19 15.69
N ASP A 69 -10.08 12.98 14.46
CA ASP A 69 -10.93 13.09 13.27
C ASP A 69 -11.70 11.78 12.99
N ALA A 70 -11.05 10.63 13.19
CA ALA A 70 -11.65 9.33 12.95
C ALA A 70 -12.57 8.88 14.10
N GLU A 71 -12.39 9.40 15.32
CA GLU A 71 -13.12 8.99 16.53
C GLU A 71 -13.24 7.46 16.66
N PRO A 72 -12.11 6.71 16.66
CA PRO A 72 -12.16 5.26 16.61
C PRO A 72 -12.77 4.67 17.89
N ALA A 73 -13.59 3.62 17.72
CA ALA A 73 -14.12 2.85 18.85
C ALA A 73 -13.04 2.04 19.56
N VAL A 74 -11.98 1.64 18.82
CA VAL A 74 -10.89 0.78 19.31
C VAL A 74 -9.60 1.12 18.56
N VAL A 75 -8.47 1.02 19.26
CA VAL A 75 -7.12 0.92 18.66
C VAL A 75 -6.68 -0.54 18.73
N ILE A 76 -6.15 -1.09 17.64
CA ILE A 76 -5.65 -2.47 17.61
C ILE A 76 -4.25 -2.53 17.02
N GLY A 77 -3.38 -3.32 17.63
CA GLY A 77 -2.00 -3.53 17.21
C GLY A 77 -1.23 -4.40 18.17
N SER A 78 0.09 -4.41 18.08
CA SER A 78 0.96 -5.16 18.98
C SER A 78 2.25 -4.44 19.33
N GLY A 79 2.93 -4.91 20.36
CA GLY A 79 4.27 -4.50 20.78
C GLY A 79 4.45 -2.99 20.86
N LYS A 80 5.61 -2.50 20.41
CA LYS A 80 6.00 -1.09 20.53
C LYS A 80 5.07 -0.11 19.79
N SER A 81 4.43 -0.54 18.71
CA SER A 81 3.49 0.29 17.94
C SER A 81 2.27 0.62 18.79
N LEU A 82 1.69 -0.40 19.44
CA LEU A 82 0.55 -0.24 20.32
C LEU A 82 0.91 0.51 21.60
N GLU A 83 2.02 0.16 22.26
CA GLU A 83 2.50 0.87 23.48
C GLU A 83 2.65 2.38 23.24
N THR A 84 3.25 2.75 22.09
CA THR A 84 3.40 4.16 21.73
C THR A 84 2.05 4.81 21.46
N ALA A 85 1.13 4.15 20.75
CA ALA A 85 -0.21 4.65 20.51
C ALA A 85 -0.97 4.86 21.83
N GLN A 86 -0.92 3.90 22.75
CA GLN A 86 -1.53 3.99 24.10
C GLN A 86 -1.03 5.19 24.90
N SER A 87 0.25 5.54 24.77
CA SER A 87 0.82 6.71 25.46
C SER A 87 0.32 8.06 24.92
N ILE A 88 -0.32 8.07 23.75
CA ILE A 88 -0.76 9.28 23.06
C ILE A 88 -2.27 9.46 23.14
N VAL A 89 -3.04 8.36 23.11
CA VAL A 89 -4.50 8.40 23.11
C VAL A 89 -5.07 8.57 24.54
N SER A 90 -6.38 8.89 24.62
CA SER A 90 -7.08 8.91 25.92
C SER A 90 -7.07 7.53 26.57
N ALA A 91 -6.91 7.48 27.89
CA ALA A 91 -7.02 6.26 28.67
C ALA A 91 -8.39 5.57 28.58
N GLU A 92 -9.42 6.30 28.14
CA GLU A 92 -10.78 5.79 27.95
C GLU A 92 -10.94 5.05 26.61
N LEU A 93 -10.04 5.28 25.63
CA LEU A 93 -10.11 4.63 24.32
C LEU A 93 -9.58 3.19 24.44
N PRO A 94 -10.42 2.17 24.19
CA PRO A 94 -10.00 0.77 24.28
C PRO A 94 -8.86 0.47 23.31
N CYS A 95 -7.84 -0.21 23.82
CA CYS A 95 -6.70 -0.67 23.04
C CYS A 95 -6.61 -2.20 23.15
N ILE A 96 -6.63 -2.89 22.00
CA ILE A 96 -6.53 -4.35 21.91
C ILE A 96 -5.11 -4.72 21.51
N ASP A 97 -4.45 -5.47 22.38
CA ASP A 97 -3.14 -6.05 22.09
C ASP A 97 -3.33 -7.43 21.45
N LEU A 98 -2.82 -7.56 20.21
CA LEU A 98 -2.86 -8.82 19.45
C LEU A 98 -2.17 -9.96 20.18
N ASP A 99 -1.06 -9.67 20.88
CA ASP A 99 -0.30 -10.69 21.61
C ASP A 99 -1.10 -11.26 22.80
N SER A 100 -2.14 -10.55 23.24
CA SER A 100 -3.07 -11.00 24.30
C SER A 100 -4.24 -11.85 23.78
N LEU A 101 -4.46 -11.91 22.46
CA LEU A 101 -5.56 -12.61 21.84
C LEU A 101 -5.26 -14.12 21.74
N THR A 102 -5.28 -14.83 22.87
CA THR A 102 -5.07 -16.27 22.94
C THR A 102 -6.40 -17.01 23.14
N GLY A 103 -6.52 -18.21 22.53
CA GLY A 103 -7.67 -19.10 22.77
C GLY A 103 -8.99 -18.64 22.16
N LEU A 104 -8.96 -17.75 21.17
CA LEU A 104 -10.15 -17.39 20.39
C LEU A 104 -10.43 -18.47 19.36
N ALA A 105 -11.65 -18.99 19.36
CA ALA A 105 -12.09 -19.93 18.36
C ALA A 105 -12.54 -19.16 17.10
N GLU A 106 -11.85 -19.38 15.99
CA GLU A 106 -12.25 -18.84 14.68
C GLU A 106 -13.64 -19.29 14.23
N ASP A 107 -14.09 -20.44 14.75
CA ASP A 107 -15.41 -21.02 14.47
C ASP A 107 -16.57 -20.20 15.10
N ASP A 108 -16.27 -19.34 16.09
CA ASP A 108 -17.27 -18.45 16.69
C ASP A 108 -17.53 -17.18 15.83
N TRP A 109 -16.81 -17.02 14.73
CA TRP A 109 -17.02 -15.90 13.82
C TRP A 109 -18.35 -16.00 13.08
N ILE A 110 -19.11 -14.91 13.13
CA ILE A 110 -20.37 -14.75 12.41
C ILE A 110 -20.17 -13.66 11.36
N GLU A 111 -20.49 -13.98 10.11
CA GLU A 111 -20.41 -13.03 9.01
C GLU A 111 -21.33 -11.80 9.25
N PRO A 112 -20.79 -10.57 9.28
CA PRO A 112 -21.60 -9.39 9.47
C PRO A 112 -22.48 -9.11 8.25
N LYS A 113 -23.66 -8.57 8.47
CA LYS A 113 -24.51 -8.08 7.37
C LYS A 113 -23.98 -6.75 6.87
N GLN A 114 -23.36 -6.76 5.71
CA GLN A 114 -22.81 -5.57 5.07
C GLN A 114 -23.37 -5.37 3.66
N SER A 115 -23.47 -4.11 3.26
CA SER A 115 -23.83 -3.67 1.91
C SER A 115 -22.58 -3.24 1.13
N GLN A 116 -22.62 -3.29 -0.18
CA GLN A 116 -21.55 -2.76 -1.03
C GLN A 116 -21.34 -1.25 -0.82
N SER A 117 -22.37 -0.52 -0.42
CA SER A 117 -22.32 0.92 -0.11
C SER A 117 -21.81 1.26 1.28
N ASP A 118 -21.58 0.26 2.16
CA ASP A 118 -21.04 0.51 3.48
C ASP A 118 -19.58 0.94 3.40
N ILE A 119 -19.21 1.93 4.24
CA ILE A 119 -17.83 2.38 4.36
C ILE A 119 -17.02 1.24 5.00
N THR A 120 -15.93 0.87 4.37
CA THR A 120 -15.06 -0.23 4.82
C THR A 120 -13.66 0.25 5.22
N LEU A 121 -13.24 1.39 4.70
CA LEU A 121 -11.89 1.91 4.88
C LEU A 121 -11.91 3.44 4.96
N ILE A 122 -11.13 4.02 5.87
CA ILE A 122 -10.79 5.44 5.85
C ILE A 122 -9.28 5.56 5.65
N GLN A 123 -8.89 6.09 4.49
CA GLN A 123 -7.50 6.28 4.12
C GLN A 123 -7.06 7.71 4.39
N TYR A 124 -6.18 7.93 5.37
CA TYR A 124 -5.64 9.25 5.66
C TYR A 124 -4.51 9.63 4.70
N THR A 125 -4.71 10.75 4.00
CA THR A 125 -3.69 11.32 3.11
C THR A 125 -2.83 12.34 3.83
N SER A 126 -1.60 12.53 3.34
CA SER A 126 -0.69 13.55 3.89
C SER A 126 -1.07 14.98 3.54
N GLY A 127 -2.10 15.19 2.70
CA GLY A 127 -2.66 16.48 2.26
C GLY A 127 -1.66 17.64 2.12
N SER A 128 -1.92 18.57 1.22
CA SER A 128 -1.17 19.84 1.15
C SER A 128 -1.42 20.77 2.34
N THR A 129 -2.41 20.45 3.18
CA THR A 129 -2.79 21.17 4.40
C THR A 129 -2.24 20.47 5.64
N SER A 130 -2.00 21.21 6.72
CA SER A 130 -1.49 20.69 8.00
C SER A 130 -2.42 19.67 8.70
N HIS A 131 -3.65 19.52 8.21
CA HIS A 131 -4.65 18.60 8.76
C HIS A 131 -4.76 17.35 7.87
N PRO A 132 -4.63 16.14 8.43
CA PRO A 132 -4.88 14.91 7.70
C PRO A 132 -6.36 14.88 7.27
N LYS A 133 -6.62 14.36 6.05
CA LYS A 133 -7.97 14.17 5.53
C LYS A 133 -8.22 12.68 5.38
N GLY A 134 -9.29 12.18 6.02
CA GLY A 134 -9.76 10.82 5.88
C GLY A 134 -10.62 10.65 4.63
N VAL A 135 -10.15 9.87 3.67
CA VAL A 135 -10.94 9.49 2.49
C VAL A 135 -11.72 8.24 2.82
N MET A 136 -13.05 8.36 2.80
CA MET A 136 -13.97 7.25 3.06
C MET A 136 -14.17 6.41 1.79
N LEU A 137 -13.91 5.12 1.88
CA LEU A 137 -14.05 4.17 0.77
C LEU A 137 -15.07 3.09 1.13
N THR A 138 -15.99 2.83 0.20
CA THR A 138 -16.95 1.73 0.31
C THR A 138 -16.38 0.43 -0.24
N HIS A 139 -17.03 -0.71 0.04
CA HIS A 139 -16.70 -1.97 -0.59
C HIS A 139 -16.78 -1.88 -2.12
N GLU A 140 -17.79 -1.17 -2.66
CA GLU A 140 -17.96 -0.97 -4.09
C GLU A 140 -16.80 -0.18 -4.70
N ASN A 141 -16.35 0.91 -4.06
CA ASN A 141 -15.21 1.69 -4.52
C ASN A 141 -13.95 0.81 -4.61
N LEU A 142 -13.71 0.02 -3.56
CA LEU A 142 -12.56 -0.86 -3.48
C LEU A 142 -12.59 -1.92 -4.60
N LEU A 143 -13.70 -2.63 -4.76
CA LEU A 143 -13.84 -3.69 -5.75
C LEU A 143 -13.76 -3.16 -7.18
N ALA A 144 -14.40 -2.02 -7.49
CA ALA A 144 -14.35 -1.40 -8.82
C ALA A 144 -12.93 -0.98 -9.19
N ASN A 145 -12.17 -0.40 -8.23
CA ASN A 145 -10.79 0.01 -8.48
C ASN A 145 -9.86 -1.20 -8.64
N LEU A 146 -10.03 -2.26 -7.82
CA LEU A 146 -9.28 -3.52 -7.95
C LEU A 146 -9.51 -4.19 -9.30
N GLN A 147 -10.75 -4.20 -9.78
CA GLN A 147 -11.09 -4.69 -11.12
C GLN A 147 -10.36 -3.89 -12.20
N THR A 148 -10.38 -2.56 -12.11
CA THR A 148 -9.71 -1.67 -13.06
C THR A 148 -8.20 -1.92 -13.07
N ILE A 149 -7.56 -2.03 -11.89
CA ILE A 149 -6.13 -2.34 -11.80
C ILE A 149 -5.84 -3.69 -12.43
N SER A 150 -6.62 -4.73 -12.09
CA SER A 150 -6.42 -6.08 -12.63
C SER A 150 -6.52 -6.12 -14.15
N MET A 151 -7.53 -5.47 -14.72
CA MET A 151 -7.71 -5.39 -16.18
C MET A 151 -6.56 -4.62 -16.85
N THR A 152 -6.13 -3.51 -16.26
CA THR A 152 -5.09 -2.65 -16.84
C THR A 152 -3.70 -3.29 -16.74
N THR A 153 -3.40 -3.98 -15.64
CA THR A 153 -2.10 -4.63 -15.42
C THR A 153 -2.05 -6.06 -15.94
N GLY A 154 -3.17 -6.62 -16.40
CA GLY A 154 -3.25 -7.99 -16.90
C GLY A 154 -2.96 -9.04 -15.83
N THR A 155 -3.20 -8.74 -14.54
CA THR A 155 -2.97 -9.68 -13.45
C THR A 155 -3.95 -10.84 -13.48
N SER A 156 -3.48 -12.03 -13.13
CA SER A 156 -4.24 -13.29 -13.08
C SER A 156 -3.79 -14.14 -11.91
N VAL A 157 -4.42 -15.25 -11.67
CA VAL A 157 -4.04 -16.22 -10.61
C VAL A 157 -2.60 -16.74 -10.75
N SER A 158 -2.02 -16.69 -11.95
CA SER A 158 -0.61 -17.05 -12.21
C SER A 158 0.38 -15.92 -11.95
N SER A 159 -0.08 -14.71 -11.67
CA SER A 159 0.78 -13.58 -11.36
C SER A 159 1.51 -13.78 -10.04
N VAL A 160 2.63 -13.08 -9.87
CA VAL A 160 3.36 -13.00 -8.61
C VAL A 160 3.70 -11.54 -8.37
N GLY A 161 3.25 -11.00 -7.24
CA GLY A 161 3.53 -9.63 -6.80
C GLY A 161 4.68 -9.59 -5.80
N VAL A 162 5.59 -8.63 -5.92
CA VAL A 162 6.58 -8.30 -4.90
C VAL A 162 6.35 -6.88 -4.42
N CYS A 163 6.25 -6.69 -3.10
CA CYS A 163 5.96 -5.39 -2.49
C CYS A 163 6.83 -5.10 -1.28
N TRP A 164 7.32 -3.87 -1.21
CA TRP A 164 7.98 -3.30 -0.03
C TRP A 164 7.31 -1.98 0.41
N VAL A 165 6.32 -1.50 -0.36
CA VAL A 165 5.63 -0.25 -0.06
C VAL A 165 4.83 -0.37 1.24
N PRO A 166 4.84 0.65 2.10
CA PRO A 166 4.13 0.60 3.37
C PRO A 166 2.63 0.27 3.22
N PRO A 167 2.10 -0.67 4.02
CA PRO A 167 0.72 -1.14 3.89
C PRO A 167 -0.35 -0.14 4.39
N TYR A 168 0.05 0.91 5.10
CA TYR A 168 -0.83 2.02 5.50
C TYR A 168 -0.89 3.15 4.45
N HIS A 169 -0.16 3.05 3.34
CA HIS A 169 -0.28 3.91 2.16
C HIS A 169 -1.22 3.25 1.15
N ASP A 170 -2.07 4.04 0.46
CA ASP A 170 -3.03 3.55 -0.54
C ASP A 170 -2.40 2.60 -1.56
N MET A 171 -1.24 2.98 -2.12
CA MET A 171 -0.50 2.16 -3.08
C MET A 171 -0.10 0.79 -2.49
N GLY A 172 0.39 0.74 -1.24
CA GLY A 172 0.73 -0.52 -0.58
C GLY A 172 -0.50 -1.34 -0.17
N LEU A 173 -1.51 -0.66 0.36
CA LEU A 173 -2.73 -1.31 0.81
C LEU A 173 -3.53 -1.92 -0.35
N ILE A 174 -3.83 -1.11 -1.36
CA ILE A 174 -4.72 -1.52 -2.46
C ILE A 174 -3.99 -2.45 -3.43
N SER A 175 -2.81 -2.07 -3.93
CA SER A 175 -2.15 -2.86 -4.97
C SER A 175 -1.35 -4.05 -4.45
N CYS A 176 -0.91 -4.03 -3.18
CA CYS A 176 -0.06 -5.09 -2.65
C CYS A 176 -0.78 -6.06 -1.70
N ILE A 177 -1.90 -5.65 -1.06
CA ILE A 177 -2.67 -6.51 -0.16
C ILE A 177 -4.01 -6.88 -0.78
N PHE A 178 -4.85 -5.90 -1.13
CA PHE A 178 -6.18 -6.20 -1.65
C PHE A 178 -6.15 -6.82 -3.05
N LEU A 179 -5.32 -6.33 -3.96
CA LEU A 179 -5.26 -6.84 -5.33
C LEU A 179 -4.86 -8.33 -5.41
N PRO A 180 -3.80 -8.80 -4.70
CA PRO A 180 -3.48 -10.23 -4.64
C PRO A 180 -4.63 -11.10 -4.14
N VAL A 181 -5.35 -10.64 -3.12
CA VAL A 181 -6.50 -11.37 -2.56
C VAL A 181 -7.67 -11.37 -3.54
N TYR A 182 -7.98 -10.22 -4.15
CA TYR A 182 -9.06 -10.09 -5.13
C TYR A 182 -8.88 -10.99 -6.36
N VAL A 183 -7.66 -11.05 -6.90
CA VAL A 183 -7.35 -11.84 -8.10
C VAL A 183 -6.99 -13.29 -7.77
N GLY A 184 -6.51 -13.57 -6.57
CA GLY A 184 -6.07 -14.90 -6.13
C GLY A 184 -4.62 -15.23 -6.50
N PHE A 185 -3.72 -14.24 -6.58
CA PHE A 185 -2.30 -14.47 -6.89
C PHE A 185 -1.39 -14.33 -5.69
N LYS A 186 -0.16 -14.84 -5.84
CA LYS A 186 0.85 -14.84 -4.79
C LYS A 186 1.43 -13.44 -4.54
N GLY A 187 1.27 -12.91 -3.31
CA GLY A 187 1.97 -11.72 -2.81
C GLY A 187 3.23 -12.09 -2.02
N VAL A 188 4.34 -11.43 -2.30
CA VAL A 188 5.60 -11.52 -1.56
C VAL A 188 5.89 -10.14 -0.97
N HIS A 189 5.96 -10.08 0.36
CA HIS A 189 6.13 -8.81 1.08
C HIS A 189 7.48 -8.74 1.75
N MET A 190 8.04 -7.54 1.79
CA MET A 190 9.24 -7.20 2.53
C MET A 190 9.08 -5.88 3.27
N SER A 191 9.90 -5.68 4.29
CA SER A 191 9.87 -4.44 5.06
C SER A 191 10.33 -3.24 4.21
N PRO A 192 9.64 -2.08 4.28
CA PRO A 192 10.11 -0.82 3.69
C PRO A 192 11.52 -0.45 4.13
N HIS A 193 11.83 -0.66 5.41
CA HIS A 193 13.14 -0.39 5.97
C HIS A 193 14.25 -1.26 5.33
N GLN A 194 13.96 -2.54 5.07
CA GLN A 194 14.91 -3.44 4.41
C GLN A 194 15.25 -2.96 2.99
N PHE A 195 14.24 -2.52 2.23
CA PHE A 195 14.46 -1.93 0.92
C PHE A 195 15.34 -0.67 1.00
N LEU A 196 15.04 0.26 1.90
CA LEU A 196 15.80 1.51 2.03
C LEU A 196 17.28 1.27 2.42
N LEU A 197 17.56 0.27 3.23
CA LEU A 197 18.92 -0.12 3.60
C LEU A 197 19.67 -0.81 2.46
N LYS A 198 19.00 -1.71 1.74
CA LYS A 198 19.59 -2.54 0.69
C LYS A 198 18.63 -2.70 -0.50
N PRO A 199 18.53 -1.70 -1.40
CA PRO A 199 17.55 -1.70 -2.48
C PRO A 199 17.65 -2.92 -3.42
N ARG A 200 18.84 -3.53 -3.54
CA ARG A 200 19.03 -4.76 -4.30
C ARG A 200 18.12 -5.90 -3.86
N CYS A 201 17.74 -5.96 -2.56
CA CYS A 201 16.86 -7.02 -2.05
C CYS A 201 15.49 -7.05 -2.74
N TRP A 202 14.99 -5.90 -3.22
CA TRP A 202 13.77 -5.83 -4.00
C TRP A 202 13.91 -6.56 -5.35
N LEU A 203 15.00 -6.26 -6.09
CA LEU A 203 15.28 -6.91 -7.38
C LEU A 203 15.63 -8.39 -7.21
N GLU A 204 16.31 -8.76 -6.11
CA GLU A 204 16.57 -10.16 -5.74
C GLU A 204 15.25 -10.93 -5.48
N ALA A 205 14.28 -10.30 -4.82
CA ALA A 205 12.97 -10.92 -4.60
C ALA A 205 12.19 -11.06 -5.92
N ILE A 206 12.20 -10.03 -6.78
CA ILE A 206 11.58 -10.11 -8.11
C ILE A 206 12.19 -11.26 -8.92
N SER A 207 13.51 -11.37 -8.96
CA SER A 207 14.24 -12.44 -9.64
C SER A 207 13.90 -13.80 -9.06
N ARG A 208 14.06 -13.96 -7.73
CA ARG A 208 13.87 -15.25 -7.02
C ARG A 208 12.45 -15.81 -7.17
N TYR A 209 11.44 -14.96 -7.04
CA TYR A 209 10.05 -15.38 -7.09
C TYR A 209 9.45 -15.28 -8.50
N ARG A 210 10.26 -14.88 -9.51
CA ARG A 210 9.83 -14.67 -10.90
C ARG A 210 8.61 -13.75 -10.95
N ALA A 211 8.69 -12.64 -10.21
CA ALA A 211 7.56 -11.73 -10.06
C ALA A 211 7.19 -11.08 -11.41
N THR A 212 5.88 -10.97 -11.63
CA THR A 212 5.31 -10.36 -12.83
C THR A 212 4.91 -8.91 -12.62
N ILE A 213 4.61 -8.55 -11.37
CA ILE A 213 4.15 -7.20 -10.99
C ILE A 213 4.85 -6.71 -9.72
N SER A 214 5.24 -5.46 -9.72
CA SER A 214 5.69 -4.75 -8.52
C SER A 214 5.43 -3.26 -8.67
N VAL A 215 5.19 -2.57 -7.55
CA VAL A 215 4.89 -1.15 -7.51
C VAL A 215 5.88 -0.41 -6.65
N ALA A 216 6.30 0.77 -7.09
CA ALA A 216 7.18 1.64 -6.33
C ALA A 216 7.07 3.10 -6.78
N PRO A 217 7.39 4.08 -5.92
CA PRO A 217 7.59 5.45 -6.34
C PRO A 217 8.88 5.63 -7.14
N ASN A 218 8.99 6.76 -7.85
CA ASN A 218 10.10 7.04 -8.74
C ASN A 218 11.48 7.00 -8.06
N PHE A 219 11.55 7.49 -6.80
CA PHE A 219 12.79 7.49 -6.03
C PHE A 219 13.36 6.08 -5.83
N ALA A 220 12.52 5.06 -5.81
CA ALA A 220 12.97 3.69 -5.60
C ALA A 220 13.78 3.16 -6.78
N TYR A 221 13.36 3.48 -7.98
CA TYR A 221 14.09 3.17 -9.21
C TYR A 221 15.43 3.93 -9.25
N GLU A 222 15.45 5.21 -8.85
CA GLU A 222 16.69 5.99 -8.71
C GLU A 222 17.60 5.38 -7.65
N LEU A 223 17.07 4.98 -6.49
CA LEU A 223 17.86 4.38 -5.42
C LEU A 223 18.54 3.07 -5.87
N CYS A 224 17.85 2.28 -6.70
CA CYS A 224 18.45 1.09 -7.31
C CYS A 224 19.58 1.46 -8.29
N LEU A 225 19.41 2.51 -9.10
CA LEU A 225 20.44 3.01 -10.01
C LEU A 225 21.68 3.51 -9.27
N ASP A 226 21.48 4.20 -8.15
CA ASP A 226 22.56 4.82 -7.39
C ASP A 226 23.34 3.82 -6.51
N ARG A 227 22.67 2.73 -6.04
CA ARG A 227 23.22 1.85 -5.04
C ARG A 227 23.57 0.44 -5.52
N ILE A 228 23.19 0.05 -6.73
CA ILE A 228 23.48 -1.28 -7.28
C ILE A 228 24.55 -1.17 -8.34
N ALA A 229 25.77 -1.61 -7.99
CA ALA A 229 26.89 -1.64 -8.92
C ALA A 229 26.68 -2.67 -10.06
N GLU A 230 27.42 -2.53 -11.17
CA GLU A 230 27.28 -3.40 -12.34
C GLU A 230 27.47 -4.89 -12.01
N GLU A 231 28.48 -5.20 -11.17
CA GLU A 231 28.77 -6.56 -10.73
C GLU A 231 27.62 -7.18 -9.92
N GLN A 232 26.84 -6.32 -9.23
CA GLN A 232 25.71 -6.75 -8.42
C GLN A 232 24.46 -7.04 -9.24
N LYS A 233 24.42 -6.67 -10.52
CA LYS A 233 23.33 -7.02 -11.45
C LYS A 233 23.47 -8.45 -11.98
N ILE A 234 24.70 -9.00 -11.90
CA ILE A 234 24.97 -10.39 -12.29
C ILE A 234 24.15 -11.35 -11.42
N GLY A 235 23.47 -12.30 -12.07
CA GLY A 235 22.63 -13.29 -11.41
C GLY A 235 21.20 -12.83 -11.09
N LEU A 236 20.83 -11.59 -11.42
CA LEU A 236 19.43 -11.16 -11.41
C LEU A 236 18.76 -11.58 -12.72
N ASP A 237 17.54 -12.12 -12.63
CA ASP A 237 16.66 -12.37 -13.78
C ASP A 237 15.36 -11.59 -13.59
N LEU A 238 15.21 -10.49 -14.31
CA LEU A 238 14.04 -9.60 -14.30
C LEU A 238 13.14 -9.80 -15.53
N SER A 239 13.39 -10.85 -16.32
CA SER A 239 12.69 -11.10 -17.59
C SER A 239 11.19 -11.36 -17.45
N ASN A 240 10.75 -11.82 -16.28
CA ASN A 240 9.35 -12.07 -15.96
C ASN A 240 8.60 -10.82 -15.46
N TRP A 241 9.29 -9.73 -15.13
CA TRP A 241 8.67 -8.53 -14.62
C TRP A 241 7.96 -7.78 -15.75
N GLU A 242 6.63 -7.92 -15.83
CA GLU A 242 5.79 -7.39 -16.90
C GLU A 242 5.17 -6.03 -16.57
N ALA A 243 4.90 -5.79 -15.28
CA ALA A 243 4.30 -4.55 -14.79
C ALA A 243 5.14 -3.94 -13.66
N ALA A 244 6.05 -3.04 -14.03
CA ALA A 244 6.86 -2.23 -13.13
C ALA A 244 6.18 -0.87 -12.91
N LEU A 245 5.21 -0.83 -11.98
CA LEU A 245 4.42 0.38 -11.73
C LEU A 245 5.29 1.45 -11.07
N ASN A 246 5.22 2.66 -11.61
CA ASN A 246 5.91 3.83 -11.09
C ASN A 246 4.92 4.99 -10.91
N GLY A 247 4.63 5.37 -9.65
CA GLY A 247 3.63 6.38 -9.31
C GLY A 247 3.82 6.97 -7.92
N ALA A 248 2.78 7.54 -7.36
CA ALA A 248 2.72 8.20 -6.04
C ALA A 248 3.58 9.48 -5.88
N GLU A 249 4.41 9.80 -6.86
CA GLU A 249 5.18 11.05 -6.97
C GLU A 249 5.43 11.39 -8.45
N PRO A 250 5.96 12.57 -8.78
CA PRO A 250 6.27 12.91 -10.18
C PRO A 250 7.23 11.90 -10.82
N VAL A 251 6.75 11.20 -11.84
CA VAL A 251 7.52 10.22 -12.61
C VAL A 251 8.44 10.94 -13.59
N ARG A 252 9.73 10.64 -13.54
CA ARG A 252 10.75 11.25 -14.39
C ARG A 252 11.11 10.36 -15.56
N HIS A 253 11.05 10.89 -16.76
CA HIS A 253 11.42 10.16 -17.97
C HIS A 253 12.85 9.61 -17.91
N GLU A 254 13.80 10.41 -17.41
CA GLU A 254 15.19 10.00 -17.26
C GLU A 254 15.32 8.76 -16.37
N THR A 255 14.56 8.69 -15.28
CA THR A 255 14.56 7.52 -14.39
C THR A 255 14.12 6.27 -15.14
N LEU A 256 13.02 6.36 -15.89
CA LEU A 256 12.49 5.22 -16.67
C LEU A 256 13.53 4.71 -17.69
N SER A 257 14.12 5.63 -18.45
CA SER A 257 15.13 5.31 -19.47
C SER A 257 16.40 4.73 -18.87
N ARG A 258 16.94 5.36 -17.81
CA ARG A 258 18.18 4.91 -17.14
C ARG A 258 17.99 3.53 -16.52
N PHE A 259 16.85 3.32 -15.81
CA PHE A 259 16.58 2.03 -15.18
C PHE A 259 16.43 0.92 -16.23
N SER A 260 15.65 1.14 -17.28
CA SER A 260 15.47 0.17 -18.36
C SER A 260 16.79 -0.20 -19.01
N LYS A 261 17.65 0.78 -19.30
CA LYS A 261 18.98 0.54 -19.86
C LYS A 261 19.89 -0.22 -18.90
N ALA A 262 19.95 0.21 -17.62
CA ALA A 262 20.87 -0.35 -16.63
C ALA A 262 20.54 -1.81 -16.27
N PHE A 263 19.28 -2.20 -16.29
CA PHE A 263 18.83 -3.54 -15.94
C PHE A 263 18.44 -4.41 -17.16
N SER A 264 18.68 -3.93 -18.39
CA SER A 264 18.50 -4.74 -19.61
C SER A 264 19.39 -5.98 -19.60
N VAL A 265 20.59 -5.89 -19.03
CA VAL A 265 21.53 -7.03 -18.86
C VAL A 265 20.95 -8.13 -17.95
N SER A 266 20.01 -7.77 -17.06
CA SER A 266 19.26 -8.68 -16.19
C SER A 266 17.92 -9.09 -16.80
N GLY A 267 17.65 -8.83 -18.07
CA GLY A 267 16.42 -9.20 -18.78
C GLY A 267 15.26 -8.25 -18.60
N PHE A 268 15.43 -7.11 -17.90
CA PHE A 268 14.37 -6.11 -17.76
C PHE A 268 14.01 -5.47 -19.11
N LYS A 269 12.72 -5.40 -19.41
CA LYS A 269 12.20 -4.84 -20.67
C LYS A 269 11.67 -3.42 -20.44
N SER A 270 11.99 -2.48 -21.34
CA SER A 270 11.46 -1.10 -21.27
C SER A 270 9.94 -1.06 -21.28
N THR A 271 9.32 -1.97 -22.01
CA THR A 271 7.85 -2.12 -22.08
C THR A 271 7.19 -2.52 -20.75
N ALA A 272 7.97 -3.07 -19.80
CA ALA A 272 7.49 -3.37 -18.45
C ALA A 272 7.30 -2.11 -17.60
N MET A 273 8.06 -1.02 -17.88
CA MET A 273 7.87 0.26 -17.18
C MET A 273 6.47 0.77 -17.36
N LEU A 274 5.75 0.97 -16.24
CA LEU A 274 4.35 1.39 -16.22
C LEU A 274 4.20 2.65 -15.36
N PRO A 275 4.49 3.84 -15.95
CA PRO A 275 4.15 5.08 -15.28
C PRO A 275 2.64 5.16 -15.07
N CYS A 276 2.22 5.48 -13.86
CA CYS A 276 0.82 5.53 -13.48
C CYS A 276 0.54 6.70 -12.53
N TYR A 277 -0.72 7.10 -12.49
CA TYR A 277 -1.23 8.09 -11.57
C TYR A 277 -2.36 7.51 -10.74
N GLY A 278 -2.33 7.84 -9.46
CA GLY A 278 -3.35 7.45 -8.50
C GLY A 278 -3.42 8.40 -7.33
N MET A 279 -4.53 8.33 -6.60
CA MET A 279 -4.77 9.10 -5.38
C MET A 279 -5.83 8.41 -4.53
N ALA A 280 -5.77 8.60 -3.21
CA ALA A 280 -6.69 7.96 -2.27
C ALA A 280 -8.16 8.34 -2.55
N GLU A 281 -8.44 9.59 -3.00
CA GLU A 281 -9.76 10.09 -3.35
C GLU A 281 -10.40 9.32 -4.54
N ALA A 282 -9.59 8.62 -5.32
CA ALA A 282 -10.04 7.69 -6.36
C ALA A 282 -9.82 6.21 -5.95
N THR A 283 -9.75 5.92 -4.68
CA THR A 283 -9.35 4.64 -4.07
C THR A 283 -7.85 4.38 -4.25
N LEU A 284 -7.35 4.34 -5.48
CA LEU A 284 -5.94 4.32 -5.86
C LEU A 284 -5.75 4.71 -7.32
N TRP A 285 -6.17 3.84 -8.24
CA TRP A 285 -5.85 3.93 -9.66
C TRP A 285 -6.72 4.93 -10.40
N VAL A 286 -6.09 5.88 -11.08
CA VAL A 286 -6.74 6.85 -11.97
C VAL A 286 -6.34 6.59 -13.42
N SER A 287 -5.02 6.46 -13.70
CA SER A 287 -4.55 6.25 -15.06
C SER A 287 -3.18 5.58 -15.12
N GLY A 288 -2.89 4.96 -16.25
CA GLY A 288 -1.60 4.38 -16.60
C GLY A 288 -1.54 4.05 -18.09
N LYS A 289 -0.37 3.65 -18.56
CA LYS A 289 -0.21 3.27 -19.96
C LYS A 289 -0.73 1.84 -20.24
N PRO A 290 -1.03 1.50 -21.49
CA PRO A 290 -1.30 0.11 -21.88
C PRO A 290 -0.09 -0.81 -21.61
N MET A 291 -0.39 -2.06 -21.21
CA MET A 291 0.64 -3.08 -21.03
C MET A 291 1.40 -3.38 -22.32
N LYS A 292 2.67 -3.79 -22.16
CA LYS A 292 3.53 -4.23 -23.28
C LYS A 292 3.81 -3.17 -24.36
N THR A 293 3.58 -1.88 -24.03
CA THR A 293 3.97 -0.74 -24.87
C THR A 293 5.07 0.06 -24.17
N ASP A 294 5.85 0.83 -24.90
CA ASP A 294 6.75 1.79 -24.27
C ASP A 294 5.98 3.02 -23.75
N PRO A 295 6.47 3.69 -22.69
CA PRO A 295 5.89 4.94 -22.24
C PRO A 295 5.92 6.00 -23.34
N ILE A 296 4.79 6.69 -23.56
CA ILE A 296 4.72 7.82 -24.47
C ILE A 296 5.24 9.06 -23.72
N VAL A 297 6.24 9.71 -24.30
CA VAL A 297 6.88 10.92 -23.73
C VAL A 297 6.68 12.08 -24.68
N GLY A 298 6.08 13.17 -24.19
CA GLY A 298 5.93 14.44 -24.90
C GLY A 298 6.74 15.53 -24.21
N ARG A 299 7.23 16.49 -25.00
CA ARG A 299 7.85 17.73 -24.50
C ARG A 299 6.86 18.87 -24.64
N PHE A 300 6.70 19.63 -23.57
CA PHE A 300 5.73 20.72 -23.53
C PHE A 300 6.37 21.98 -22.97
N SER A 301 5.86 23.15 -23.39
CA SER A 301 6.25 24.45 -22.85
C SER A 301 5.87 24.53 -21.37
N LYS A 302 6.88 24.66 -20.50
CA LYS A 302 6.64 24.84 -19.05
C LYS A 302 5.85 26.10 -18.77
N HIS A 303 6.18 27.20 -19.45
CA HIS A 303 5.52 28.51 -19.31
C HIS A 303 4.01 28.41 -19.60
N ASP A 304 3.66 27.69 -20.68
CA ASP A 304 2.25 27.54 -21.07
C ASP A 304 1.50 26.57 -20.18
N LEU A 305 2.16 25.49 -19.72
CA LEU A 305 1.58 24.56 -18.74
C LEU A 305 1.22 25.26 -17.41
N GLU A 306 2.06 26.20 -16.93
CA GLU A 306 1.77 27.01 -15.74
C GLU A 306 0.53 27.89 -15.91
N ARG A 307 0.12 28.16 -17.16
CA ARG A 307 -1.10 28.91 -17.54
C ARG A 307 -2.26 27.99 -17.92
N GLY A 308 -2.13 26.66 -17.73
CA GLY A 308 -3.14 25.68 -18.08
C GLY A 308 -3.23 25.35 -19.58
N LEU A 309 -2.21 25.74 -20.38
CA LEU A 309 -2.16 25.51 -21.81
C LEU A 309 -1.16 24.39 -22.14
N VAL A 310 -1.60 23.38 -22.88
CA VAL A 310 -0.75 22.27 -23.34
C VAL A 310 -0.18 22.59 -24.71
N VAL A 311 1.02 23.15 -24.75
CA VAL A 311 1.70 23.54 -26.01
C VAL A 311 2.89 22.58 -26.22
N PRO A 312 2.81 21.67 -27.22
CA PRO A 312 3.92 20.80 -27.55
C PRO A 312 5.17 21.58 -27.96
N LEU A 313 6.34 21.05 -27.63
CA LEU A 313 7.63 21.49 -28.16
C LEU A 313 8.17 20.41 -29.10
N ASP A 314 8.74 20.86 -30.20
CA ASP A 314 9.38 19.99 -31.22
C ASP A 314 10.60 19.22 -30.65
#